data_1411cdfd8bb9cc187ce973b8002112b9
#
_entry.id   1411cdfd8bb9cc187ce973b8002112b9
#
_cell.length_a   1.000
_cell.length_b   1.000
_cell.length_c   1.000
_cell.angle_alpha   90.00
_cell.angle_beta   90.00
_cell.angle_gamma   90.00
#
_symmetry.space_group_name_H-M   'P 1'
#
loop_
_entity.id
_entity.type
_entity.pdbx_description
1 polymer ?
#
loop_
_entity_poly.entity_id
_entity_poly.type
_entity_poly.pdbx_seq_one_letter_code
_entity_poly.pdbx_strand_id
1 'polypeptide(L)'
;MTEGPRTRLAGRPVQLLLSLAIGLCALGWLAPAGDGERGATAHLASAAPLGGVNIPGVSAGASTASVDQEIAYARALHAKVVRLEVPWSALEPLAPGQIEPRALANTDRLMSDAAAAGIGVIALVQSTPCWASSAPASLLRDCGPEGESAANSWPPTSLAAVSAFAAFTAYLAQRYATSLAAIEIWNEPDQSNEDYFAGPEKPKRYAAILRAAYPAIKQANPQVPVLAGSLVGSNGLFLRALYAAGIKGYYNGLSVHFYTLVLASLRAIHETQLANGDNTPLWLSEFGWSSCWPKYKTQQEQACVTPSMQAANLSDTFRSLARTPWVAAEVVYKLQGNAREDFGVLSASGARKPAFTALSSVFTSPFGSPHPVTLSLRRNRGGVIASGSGPVGDYMELEAFRGTRLRYRALFVLDRFNRYSIALPHVLGTRGLRVRVYQYWAGLGKAAQASI
;
A
#
# COMPACT_ATOMS: atom_id res chain seq x y z
N MET A 1 0.58 44.27 -35.70
CA MET A 1 1.96 44.72 -35.95
C MET A 1 2.61 44.70 -34.58
N THR A 2 3.53 43.87 -34.23
CA THR A 2 4.67 43.17 -34.77
C THR A 2 4.89 41.89 -34.00
N GLU A 3 5.11 40.82 -34.74
CA GLU A 3 5.50 39.48 -34.18
C GLU A 3 6.96 39.52 -33.72
N GLY A 4 7.26 38.88 -32.57
CA GLY A 4 8.61 38.56 -32.09
C GLY A 4 8.79 37.04 -31.95
N PRO A 5 9.99 36.47 -32.12
CA PRO A 5 10.19 35.12 -32.61
C PRO A 5 10.11 34.04 -31.52
N ARG A 6 9.53 32.89 -31.90
CA ARG A 6 9.49 31.63 -31.10
C ARG A 6 10.86 30.95 -31.14
N THR A 7 11.54 30.87 -30.01
CA THR A 7 12.70 29.97 -29.85
C THR A 7 12.23 28.59 -29.37
N ARG A 8 12.47 27.58 -30.21
CA ARG A 8 12.32 26.17 -29.85
C ARG A 8 13.54 25.75 -29.01
N LEU A 9 13.31 25.31 -27.80
CA LEU A 9 14.33 24.61 -27.00
C LEU A 9 14.12 23.10 -27.18
N ALA A 10 15.10 22.47 -27.82
CA ALA A 10 15.20 21.03 -27.97
C ALA A 10 15.62 20.41 -26.63
N GLY A 11 14.77 19.57 -26.06
CA GLY A 11 15.07 18.79 -24.86
C GLY A 11 16.05 17.66 -25.15
N ARG A 12 17.21 17.68 -24.52
CA ARG A 12 18.15 16.55 -24.45
C ARG A 12 17.72 15.59 -23.32
N PRO A 13 17.82 14.26 -23.49
CA PRO A 13 17.57 13.32 -22.41
C PRO A 13 18.71 13.34 -21.40
N VAL A 14 18.37 13.50 -20.12
CA VAL A 14 19.31 13.38 -19.00
C VAL A 14 19.56 11.90 -18.74
N GLN A 15 20.76 11.44 -19.05
CA GLN A 15 21.28 10.15 -18.58
C GLN A 15 21.76 10.31 -17.14
N LEU A 16 21.09 9.66 -16.21
CA LEU A 16 21.54 9.54 -14.82
C LEU A 16 22.56 8.39 -14.73
N LEU A 17 23.83 8.74 -14.61
CA LEU A 17 24.91 7.82 -14.23
C LEU A 17 24.96 7.72 -12.69
N LEU A 18 24.55 6.59 -12.13
CA LEU A 18 24.81 6.25 -10.74
C LEU A 18 26.14 5.50 -10.65
N SER A 19 27.16 6.16 -10.10
CA SER A 19 28.43 5.53 -9.76
C SER A 19 28.33 4.93 -8.37
N LEU A 20 28.42 3.60 -8.25
CA LEU A 20 28.61 2.88 -6.98
C LEU A 20 30.11 2.84 -6.66
N ALA A 21 30.51 3.45 -5.56
CA ALA A 21 31.79 3.22 -4.92
C ALA A 21 31.61 2.13 -3.84
N ILE A 22 32.28 0.99 -4.05
CA ILE A 22 32.38 -0.12 -3.07
C ILE A 22 33.68 0.10 -2.29
N GLY A 23 33.56 0.41 -1.00
CA GLY A 23 34.68 0.40 -0.07
C GLY A 23 34.60 -0.82 0.84
N LEU A 24 35.52 -1.77 0.65
CA LEU A 24 35.80 -2.84 1.63
C LEU A 24 36.59 -2.28 2.81
N CYS A 25 36.12 -2.51 4.03
CA CYS A 25 36.97 -2.60 5.21
C CYS A 25 36.44 -3.71 6.12
N ALA A 26 37.19 -4.82 6.13
CA ALA A 26 37.05 -5.86 7.12
C ALA A 26 37.96 -5.56 8.31
N LEU A 27 37.43 -5.57 9.52
CA LEU A 27 38.18 -5.87 10.74
C LEU A 27 37.21 -6.37 11.82
N GLY A 28 37.46 -7.60 12.26
CA GLY A 28 36.67 -8.29 13.25
C GLY A 28 36.89 -7.79 14.68
N TRP A 29 35.85 -7.90 15.48
CA TRP A 29 35.96 -8.00 16.94
C TRP A 29 34.95 -9.03 17.43
N LEU A 30 35.47 -10.08 18.05
CA LEU A 30 34.73 -11.07 18.83
C LEU A 30 34.48 -10.50 20.23
N ALA A 31 33.23 -10.50 20.70
CA ALA A 31 32.89 -10.37 22.10
C ALA A 31 31.69 -11.26 22.45
N PRO A 32 31.56 -11.75 23.70
CA PRO A 32 30.91 -13.01 24.02
C PRO A 32 29.42 -12.97 24.15
N ALA A 33 28.81 -14.14 23.98
CA ALA A 33 27.40 -14.43 24.12
C ALA A 33 26.87 -14.12 25.53
N GLY A 34 25.82 -13.30 25.58
CA GLY A 34 24.93 -13.17 26.72
C GLY A 34 23.60 -13.83 26.37
N ASP A 35 23.24 -14.88 27.10
CA ASP A 35 21.93 -15.53 27.06
C ASP A 35 20.87 -14.59 27.65
N GLY A 36 19.89 -14.21 26.83
CA GLY A 36 18.74 -13.44 27.30
C GLY A 36 17.85 -13.00 26.14
N GLU A 37 16.61 -13.50 26.12
CA GLU A 37 15.52 -13.16 25.21
C GLU A 37 15.39 -13.91 23.88
N ARG A 38 15.28 -15.23 23.98
CA ARG A 38 14.58 -16.03 22.97
C ARG A 38 13.12 -16.19 23.40
N GLY A 39 12.24 -15.30 22.98
CA GLY A 39 10.85 -15.44 23.43
C GLY A 39 9.74 -14.76 22.61
N ALA A 40 10.02 -14.09 21.50
CA ALA A 40 8.93 -13.40 20.77
C ALA A 40 9.01 -13.45 19.23
N THR A 41 10.08 -13.98 18.64
CA THR A 41 10.27 -13.90 17.17
C THR A 41 10.04 -15.20 16.41
N ALA A 42 9.71 -16.29 17.08
CA ALA A 42 9.67 -17.63 16.44
C ALA A 42 8.32 -17.96 15.75
N HIS A 43 7.25 -17.17 15.88
CA HIS A 43 5.93 -17.54 15.36
C HIS A 43 5.48 -16.82 14.08
N LEU A 44 6.22 -15.85 13.55
CA LEU A 44 5.83 -15.16 12.30
C LEU A 44 6.44 -15.78 11.02
N ALA A 45 7.33 -16.74 11.12
CA ALA A 45 8.12 -17.24 9.99
C ALA A 45 7.40 -18.27 9.08
N SER A 46 6.14 -18.66 9.35
CA SER A 46 5.47 -19.72 8.57
C SER A 46 4.09 -19.39 8.01
N ALA A 47 3.51 -18.27 8.36
CA ALA A 47 2.19 -17.85 7.86
C ALA A 47 2.32 -16.86 6.70
N ALA A 48 1.49 -17.02 5.66
CA ALA A 48 1.35 -16.00 4.62
C ALA A 48 0.77 -14.72 5.22
N PRO A 49 1.02 -13.54 4.59
CA PRO A 49 0.36 -12.30 4.97
C PRO A 49 -1.17 -12.44 5.05
N LEU A 50 -1.81 -11.68 5.95
CA LEU A 50 -3.26 -11.65 6.05
C LEU A 50 -3.86 -11.07 4.75
N GLY A 51 -4.64 -11.85 4.03
CA GLY A 51 -5.34 -11.39 2.84
C GLY A 51 -6.65 -10.68 3.22
N GLY A 52 -6.90 -9.51 2.64
CA GLY A 52 -8.09 -8.73 2.95
C GLY A 52 -8.57 -7.81 1.84
N VAL A 53 -9.65 -7.09 2.13
CA VAL A 53 -10.24 -6.08 1.24
C VAL A 53 -10.63 -4.83 2.01
N ASN A 54 -10.51 -3.67 1.36
CA ASN A 54 -11.10 -2.43 1.84
C ASN A 54 -12.61 -2.47 1.60
N ILE A 55 -13.37 -2.11 2.62
CA ILE A 55 -14.81 -1.90 2.55
C ILE A 55 -15.12 -0.42 2.85
N PRO A 56 -16.26 0.10 2.40
CA PRO A 56 -16.67 1.46 2.76
C PRO A 56 -16.69 1.67 4.27
N GLY A 57 -16.36 2.87 4.70
CA GLY A 57 -16.51 3.27 6.10
C GLY A 57 -17.99 3.26 6.52
N VAL A 58 -18.23 3.08 7.81
CA VAL A 58 -19.59 3.07 8.33
C VAL A 58 -20.01 4.51 8.63
N SER A 59 -20.78 5.11 7.73
CA SER A 59 -21.42 6.40 7.98
C SER A 59 -22.71 6.22 8.79
N ALA A 60 -23.15 7.28 9.48
CA ALA A 60 -24.45 7.30 10.17
C ALA A 60 -25.63 7.03 9.23
N GLY A 61 -25.46 7.26 7.91
CA GLY A 61 -26.45 6.99 6.88
C GLY A 61 -26.37 5.60 6.22
N ALA A 62 -25.39 4.75 6.58
CA ALA A 62 -25.29 3.40 6.02
C ALA A 62 -26.49 2.55 6.47
N SER A 63 -27.08 1.78 5.53
CA SER A 63 -28.12 0.84 5.89
C SER A 63 -27.52 -0.43 6.50
N THR A 64 -28.21 -1.02 7.49
CA THR A 64 -27.81 -2.31 8.08
C THR A 64 -27.64 -3.41 7.05
N ALA A 65 -28.53 -3.48 6.06
CA ALA A 65 -28.45 -4.45 4.97
C ALA A 65 -27.19 -4.30 4.11
N SER A 66 -26.71 -3.07 3.91
CA SER A 66 -25.47 -2.80 3.19
C SER A 66 -24.27 -3.34 3.96
N VAL A 67 -24.20 -3.10 5.27
CA VAL A 67 -23.11 -3.56 6.14
C VAL A 67 -23.05 -5.11 6.15
N ASP A 68 -24.20 -5.77 6.37
CA ASP A 68 -24.30 -7.22 6.41
C ASP A 68 -23.82 -7.84 5.07
N GLN A 69 -24.17 -7.20 3.96
CA GLN A 69 -23.81 -7.67 2.64
C GLN A 69 -22.29 -7.56 2.37
N GLU A 70 -21.64 -6.51 2.84
CA GLU A 70 -20.19 -6.32 2.71
C GLU A 70 -19.41 -7.39 3.46
N ILE A 71 -19.80 -7.69 4.70
CA ILE A 71 -19.19 -8.78 5.47
C ILE A 71 -19.47 -10.14 4.85
N ALA A 72 -20.68 -10.36 4.31
CA ALA A 72 -21.00 -11.61 3.60
C ALA A 72 -20.11 -11.81 2.34
N TYR A 73 -19.83 -10.74 1.58
CA TYR A 73 -18.90 -10.81 0.47
C TYR A 73 -17.45 -11.03 0.90
N ALA A 74 -16.98 -10.35 1.95
CA ALA A 74 -15.64 -10.54 2.50
C ALA A 74 -15.45 -12.00 2.98
N ARG A 75 -16.46 -12.58 3.63
CA ARG A 75 -16.50 -14.00 4.00
C ARG A 75 -16.44 -14.92 2.80
N ALA A 76 -17.22 -14.63 1.74
CA ALA A 76 -17.22 -15.41 0.50
C ALA A 76 -15.88 -15.31 -0.27
N LEU A 77 -15.10 -14.26 -0.05
CA LEU A 77 -13.71 -14.13 -0.51
C LEU A 77 -12.71 -14.94 0.33
N HIS A 78 -13.12 -15.45 1.48
CA HIS A 78 -12.24 -16.02 2.51
C HIS A 78 -11.25 -15.00 3.09
N ALA A 79 -11.61 -13.72 3.06
CA ALA A 79 -10.80 -12.66 3.65
C ALA A 79 -10.54 -12.92 5.13
N LYS A 80 -9.32 -12.64 5.57
CA LYS A 80 -8.92 -12.73 6.99
C LYS A 80 -9.08 -11.39 7.70
N VAL A 81 -8.99 -10.30 6.94
CA VAL A 81 -9.18 -8.96 7.45
C VAL A 81 -10.02 -8.13 6.48
N VAL A 82 -10.72 -7.15 7.03
CA VAL A 82 -11.29 -6.02 6.28
C VAL A 82 -10.70 -4.73 6.84
N ARG A 83 -10.48 -3.75 5.96
CA ARG A 83 -10.08 -2.40 6.37
C ARG A 83 -11.23 -1.45 6.09
N LEU A 84 -11.55 -0.63 7.08
CA LEU A 84 -12.61 0.35 7.01
C LEU A 84 -12.24 1.63 7.77
N GLU A 85 -12.79 2.74 7.32
CA GLU A 85 -12.67 4.00 8.03
C GLU A 85 -13.62 4.07 9.22
N VAL A 86 -13.09 4.50 10.37
CA VAL A 86 -13.83 4.88 11.57
C VAL A 86 -13.60 6.37 11.79
N PRO A 87 -14.42 7.25 11.17
CA PRO A 87 -14.17 8.68 11.19
C PRO A 87 -14.45 9.28 12.57
N TRP A 88 -13.42 9.88 13.15
CA TRP A 88 -13.54 10.55 14.45
C TRP A 88 -14.60 11.65 14.42
N SER A 89 -14.65 12.44 13.33
CA SER A 89 -15.64 13.49 13.14
C SER A 89 -17.09 13.01 13.14
N ALA A 90 -17.33 11.77 12.69
CA ALA A 90 -18.68 11.19 12.70
C ALA A 90 -19.08 10.60 14.04
N LEU A 91 -18.11 10.10 14.80
CA LEU A 91 -18.38 9.45 16.10
C LEU A 91 -18.36 10.43 17.28
N GLU A 92 -17.56 11.50 17.22
CA GLU A 92 -17.54 12.58 18.24
C GLU A 92 -17.72 13.97 17.58
N PRO A 93 -18.85 14.24 16.93
CA PRO A 93 -19.02 15.46 16.14
C PRO A 93 -19.04 16.74 16.97
N LEU A 94 -19.50 16.69 18.22
CA LEU A 94 -19.82 17.87 19.02
C LEU A 94 -18.77 18.21 20.09
N ALA A 95 -18.26 17.23 20.81
CA ALA A 95 -17.30 17.43 21.89
C ALA A 95 -16.62 16.12 22.28
N PRO A 96 -15.47 16.15 22.99
CA PRO A 96 -14.78 14.95 23.45
C PRO A 96 -15.71 14.06 24.30
N GLY A 97 -15.76 12.77 23.99
CA GLY A 97 -16.57 11.78 24.69
C GLY A 97 -18.07 11.84 24.39
N GLN A 98 -18.55 12.79 23.59
CA GLN A 98 -19.94 12.84 23.15
C GLN A 98 -20.12 12.01 21.87
N ILE A 99 -20.32 10.71 22.06
CA ILE A 99 -20.45 9.77 20.95
C ILE A 99 -21.82 9.91 20.28
N GLU A 100 -21.84 9.99 18.94
CA GLU A 100 -23.06 10.00 18.13
C GLU A 100 -23.67 8.57 18.11
N PRO A 101 -24.93 8.39 18.62
CA PRO A 101 -25.47 7.05 18.85
C PRO A 101 -25.68 6.22 17.57
N ARG A 102 -26.04 6.85 16.44
CA ARG A 102 -26.30 6.10 15.18
C ARG A 102 -24.99 5.62 14.54
N ALA A 103 -23.98 6.50 14.48
CA ALA A 103 -22.65 6.14 13.97
C ALA A 103 -22.04 5.02 14.83
N LEU A 104 -22.20 5.11 16.16
CA LEU A 104 -21.76 4.05 17.07
C LEU A 104 -22.49 2.73 16.81
N ALA A 105 -23.82 2.74 16.70
CA ALA A 105 -24.62 1.53 16.47
C ALA A 105 -24.25 0.84 15.13
N ASN A 106 -23.99 1.62 14.08
CA ASN A 106 -23.53 1.08 12.81
C ASN A 106 -22.13 0.47 12.92
N THR A 107 -21.22 1.16 13.64
CA THR A 107 -19.86 0.64 13.90
C THR A 107 -19.91 -0.64 14.73
N ASP A 108 -20.70 -0.67 15.81
CA ASP A 108 -20.91 -1.86 16.65
C ASP A 108 -21.39 -3.05 15.84
N ARG A 109 -22.37 -2.83 14.97
CA ARG A 109 -22.91 -3.88 14.11
C ARG A 109 -21.83 -4.45 13.19
N LEU A 110 -21.09 -3.59 12.47
CA LEU A 110 -20.04 -4.04 11.57
C LEU A 110 -18.95 -4.84 12.31
N MET A 111 -18.50 -4.33 13.46
CA MET A 111 -17.49 -5.00 14.28
C MET A 111 -17.99 -6.37 14.78
N SER A 112 -19.27 -6.45 15.18
CA SER A 112 -19.91 -7.69 15.60
C SER A 112 -20.03 -8.70 14.46
N ASP A 113 -20.49 -8.27 13.29
CA ASP A 113 -20.67 -9.12 12.13
C ASP A 113 -19.33 -9.64 11.58
N ALA A 114 -18.30 -8.79 11.57
CA ALA A 114 -16.94 -9.21 11.19
C ALA A 114 -16.40 -10.26 12.18
N ALA A 115 -16.55 -10.04 13.48
CA ALA A 115 -16.15 -11.00 14.51
C ALA A 115 -16.90 -12.33 14.39
N ALA A 116 -18.21 -12.30 14.16
CA ALA A 116 -19.03 -13.49 13.94
C ALA A 116 -18.64 -14.26 12.67
N ALA A 117 -18.12 -13.55 11.66
CA ALA A 117 -17.58 -14.13 10.44
C ALA A 117 -16.13 -14.65 10.58
N GLY A 118 -15.46 -14.43 11.70
CA GLY A 118 -14.05 -14.74 11.92
C GLY A 118 -13.10 -13.86 11.12
N ILE A 119 -13.51 -12.61 10.82
CA ILE A 119 -12.78 -11.62 10.05
C ILE A 119 -12.32 -10.51 11.01
N GLY A 120 -11.00 -10.26 11.06
CA GLY A 120 -10.45 -9.15 11.84
C GLY A 120 -10.65 -7.80 11.15
N VAL A 121 -10.79 -6.73 11.93
CA VAL A 121 -10.97 -5.38 11.38
C VAL A 121 -9.70 -4.55 11.56
N ILE A 122 -9.20 -3.98 10.48
CA ILE A 122 -8.23 -2.88 10.50
C ILE A 122 -9.05 -1.60 10.54
N ALA A 123 -9.13 -0.99 11.72
CA ALA A 123 -9.87 0.26 11.91
C ALA A 123 -8.97 1.46 11.59
N LEU A 124 -9.21 2.10 10.45
CA LEU A 124 -8.57 3.36 10.08
C LEU A 124 -9.23 4.50 10.83
N VAL A 125 -8.52 5.12 11.74
CA VAL A 125 -9.02 6.27 12.53
C VAL A 125 -8.42 7.57 11.98
N GLN A 126 -9.30 8.41 11.45
CA GLN A 126 -8.94 9.72 10.89
C GLN A 126 -10.11 10.72 10.99
N SER A 127 -10.02 11.84 10.29
CA SER A 127 -11.11 12.80 10.12
C SER A 127 -11.43 13.58 11.41
N THR A 128 -10.75 14.73 11.57
CA THR A 128 -10.86 15.54 12.79
C THR A 128 -12.22 16.21 12.90
N PRO A 129 -12.96 16.10 14.01
CA PRO A 129 -14.17 16.88 14.22
C PRO A 129 -13.86 18.37 14.31
N CYS A 130 -14.84 19.20 13.96
CA CYS A 130 -14.68 20.65 13.87
C CYS A 130 -14.11 21.30 15.14
N TRP A 131 -14.54 20.84 16.31
CA TRP A 131 -14.09 21.36 17.60
C TRP A 131 -12.62 21.06 17.92
N ALA A 132 -12.01 20.06 17.27
CA ALA A 132 -10.62 19.64 17.45
C ALA A 132 -9.73 20.04 16.27
N SER A 133 -10.29 20.47 15.16
CA SER A 133 -9.56 20.73 13.93
C SER A 133 -8.64 21.95 14.05
N SER A 134 -7.45 21.86 13.45
CA SER A 134 -6.52 22.98 13.31
C SER A 134 -6.74 23.79 12.04
N ALA A 135 -7.86 23.64 11.38
CA ALA A 135 -8.19 24.35 10.15
C ALA A 135 -8.26 25.87 10.36
N PRO A 136 -8.00 26.67 9.31
CA PRO A 136 -8.22 28.10 9.35
C PRO A 136 -9.67 28.45 9.70
N ALA A 137 -9.88 29.60 10.34
CA ALA A 137 -11.21 30.06 10.73
C ALA A 137 -12.22 30.15 9.58
N SER A 138 -11.75 30.35 8.34
CA SER A 138 -12.58 30.34 7.13
C SER A 138 -13.23 28.98 6.89
N LEU A 139 -12.51 27.87 7.08
CA LEU A 139 -13.04 26.52 6.92
C LEU A 139 -13.89 26.08 8.13
N LEU A 140 -13.53 26.54 9.33
CA LEU A 140 -14.29 26.21 10.54
C LEU A 140 -15.70 26.87 10.58
N ARG A 141 -15.93 27.94 9.81
CA ARG A 141 -17.28 28.54 9.70
C ARG A 141 -18.29 27.63 9.01
N ASP A 142 -17.82 26.79 8.10
CA ASP A 142 -18.66 25.86 7.34
C ASP A 142 -18.74 24.46 7.99
N CYS A 143 -18.18 24.33 9.19
CA CYS A 143 -18.24 23.14 10.00
C CYS A 143 -19.61 22.99 10.64
N GLY A 144 -20.32 21.92 10.32
CA GLY A 144 -21.60 21.56 10.93
C GLY A 144 -21.55 20.21 11.66
N PRO A 145 -22.55 19.93 12.51
CA PRO A 145 -22.57 18.67 13.29
C PRO A 145 -22.83 17.43 12.43
N GLU A 146 -23.25 17.59 11.18
CA GLU A 146 -23.67 16.47 10.31
C GLU A 146 -22.79 16.28 9.09
N GLY A 147 -21.70 17.06 8.89
CA GLY A 147 -21.08 17.18 7.61
C GLY A 147 -19.63 16.77 7.50
N GLU A 148 -19.33 16.13 6.38
CA GLU A 148 -18.00 16.14 5.81
C GLU A 148 -17.64 17.61 5.52
N SER A 149 -16.61 18.12 6.18
CA SER A 149 -16.08 19.48 5.98
C SER A 149 -14.63 19.40 5.54
N ALA A 150 -14.19 20.34 4.71
CA ALA A 150 -12.77 20.51 4.41
C ALA A 150 -11.91 20.71 5.67
N ALA A 151 -12.50 21.10 6.80
CA ALA A 151 -11.82 21.18 8.10
C ALA A 151 -11.46 19.80 8.67
N ASN A 152 -12.12 18.72 8.26
CA ASN A 152 -11.88 17.38 8.79
C ASN A 152 -10.52 16.78 8.37
N SER A 153 -9.94 17.23 7.26
CA SER A 153 -8.60 16.85 6.84
C SER A 153 -7.48 17.55 7.64
N TRP A 154 -7.81 18.60 8.40
CA TRP A 154 -6.85 19.30 9.25
C TRP A 154 -6.68 18.59 10.59
N PRO A 155 -5.51 17.98 10.83
CA PRO A 155 -5.31 17.18 12.03
C PRO A 155 -5.34 18.02 13.31
N PRO A 156 -5.61 17.39 14.50
CA PRO A 156 -5.53 18.07 15.78
C PRO A 156 -4.08 18.50 16.05
N THR A 157 -3.87 19.71 16.61
CA THR A 157 -2.54 20.25 16.91
C THR A 157 -2.42 20.79 18.34
N SER A 158 -3.52 21.24 18.94
CA SER A 158 -3.50 21.62 20.37
C SER A 158 -3.32 20.39 21.25
N LEU A 159 -2.66 20.54 22.38
CA LEU A 159 -2.47 19.45 23.34
C LEU A 159 -3.80 18.79 23.73
N ALA A 160 -4.84 19.60 23.97
CA ALA A 160 -6.18 19.10 24.31
C ALA A 160 -6.79 18.26 23.17
N ALA A 161 -6.72 18.73 21.94
CA ALA A 161 -7.26 18.01 20.78
C ALA A 161 -6.49 16.71 20.47
N VAL A 162 -5.15 16.74 20.57
CA VAL A 162 -4.31 15.53 20.43
C VAL A 162 -4.61 14.52 21.54
N SER A 163 -4.80 14.98 22.78
CA SER A 163 -5.19 14.11 23.90
C SER A 163 -6.59 13.53 23.71
N ALA A 164 -7.52 14.29 23.18
CA ALA A 164 -8.87 13.80 22.85
C ALA A 164 -8.84 12.73 21.76
N PHE A 165 -8.04 12.90 20.69
CA PHE A 165 -7.83 11.86 19.69
C PHE A 165 -7.26 10.58 20.30
N ALA A 166 -6.26 10.70 21.17
CA ALA A 166 -5.69 9.56 21.88
C ALA A 166 -6.74 8.84 22.77
N ALA A 167 -7.57 9.58 23.48
CA ALA A 167 -8.67 9.03 24.27
C ALA A 167 -9.72 8.31 23.39
N PHE A 168 -10.07 8.89 22.25
CA PHE A 168 -10.98 8.28 21.28
C PHE A 168 -10.43 6.96 20.73
N THR A 169 -9.16 6.92 20.33
CA THR A 169 -8.53 5.69 19.85
C THR A 169 -8.43 4.60 20.92
N ALA A 170 -8.18 4.98 22.16
CA ALA A 170 -8.21 4.08 23.32
C ALA A 170 -9.61 3.52 23.59
N TYR A 171 -10.65 4.36 23.47
CA TYR A 171 -12.04 3.93 23.57
C TYR A 171 -12.38 2.85 22.53
N LEU A 172 -11.99 3.04 21.27
CA LEU A 172 -12.18 2.03 20.21
C LEU A 172 -11.40 0.74 20.51
N ALA A 173 -10.16 0.86 20.96
CA ALA A 173 -9.31 -0.29 21.32
C ALA A 173 -9.91 -1.15 22.44
N GLN A 174 -10.54 -0.52 23.42
CA GLN A 174 -11.22 -1.20 24.51
C GLN A 174 -12.55 -1.81 24.08
N ARG A 175 -13.37 -1.02 23.36
CA ARG A 175 -14.73 -1.44 22.95
C ARG A 175 -14.70 -2.62 22.00
N TYR A 176 -13.78 -2.62 21.04
CA TYR A 176 -13.71 -3.62 19.97
C TYR A 176 -12.54 -4.59 20.12
N ALA A 177 -12.11 -4.86 21.33
CA ALA A 177 -10.92 -5.63 21.64
C ALA A 177 -10.82 -6.99 20.93
N THR A 178 -11.96 -7.66 20.69
CA THR A 178 -12.01 -9.00 20.05
C THR A 178 -12.20 -8.96 18.54
N SER A 179 -12.57 -7.81 17.98
CA SER A 179 -12.85 -7.65 16.54
C SER A 179 -11.65 -7.03 15.78
N LEU A 180 -10.80 -6.28 16.50
CA LEU A 180 -9.70 -5.55 15.89
C LEU A 180 -8.53 -6.46 15.52
N ALA A 181 -8.16 -6.46 14.23
CA ALA A 181 -6.86 -6.94 13.76
C ALA A 181 -5.77 -5.88 13.96
N ALA A 182 -6.13 -4.59 13.82
CA ALA A 182 -5.24 -3.45 14.07
C ALA A 182 -6.04 -2.14 14.18
N ILE A 183 -5.43 -1.11 14.77
CA ILE A 183 -5.86 0.28 14.63
C ILE A 183 -4.83 1.02 13.79
N GLU A 184 -5.28 1.61 12.69
CA GLU A 184 -4.45 2.38 11.78
C GLU A 184 -4.66 3.86 12.04
N ILE A 185 -3.56 4.57 12.32
CA ILE A 185 -3.60 5.99 12.68
C ILE A 185 -3.41 6.83 11.43
N TRP A 186 -4.51 7.41 10.95
CA TRP A 186 -4.61 8.30 9.80
C TRP A 186 -4.40 7.63 8.43
N ASN A 187 -4.90 8.30 7.36
CA ASN A 187 -4.75 7.92 5.96
C ASN A 187 -3.82 8.88 5.23
N GLU A 188 -2.83 8.36 4.52
CA GLU A 188 -1.99 9.05 3.54
C GLU A 188 -1.48 10.44 3.98
N PRO A 189 -0.85 10.56 5.16
CA PRO A 189 -0.41 11.85 5.69
C PRO A 189 0.71 12.50 4.85
N ASP A 190 1.31 11.74 3.94
CA ASP A 190 2.38 12.18 3.05
C ASP A 190 1.89 12.57 1.63
N GLN A 191 0.60 12.48 1.34
CA GLN A 191 0.06 12.98 0.09
C GLN A 191 0.33 14.48 -0.07
N SER A 192 0.63 14.88 -1.31
CA SER A 192 0.93 16.29 -1.63
C SER A 192 -0.32 17.19 -1.62
N ASN A 193 -1.50 16.61 -1.92
CA ASN A 193 -2.78 17.29 -1.75
C ASN A 193 -3.15 17.35 -0.25
N GLU A 194 -4.16 18.12 0.09
CA GLU A 194 -4.62 18.30 1.47
C GLU A 194 -5.89 17.51 1.80
N ASP A 195 -6.18 16.49 0.98
CA ASP A 195 -7.45 15.74 1.07
C ASP A 195 -7.57 14.96 2.38
N TYR A 196 -6.44 14.40 2.88
CA TYR A 196 -6.46 13.58 4.10
C TYR A 196 -5.75 14.23 5.28
N PHE A 197 -4.61 14.90 5.07
CA PHE A 197 -3.79 15.48 6.12
C PHE A 197 -3.31 16.87 5.72
N ALA A 198 -4.11 17.89 6.01
CA ALA A 198 -3.87 19.25 5.57
C ALA A 198 -2.91 20.03 6.46
N GLY A 199 -2.33 21.09 5.89
CA GLY A 199 -1.48 22.06 6.57
C GLY A 199 0.01 21.72 6.64
N PRO A 200 0.80 22.63 7.21
CA PRO A 200 2.27 22.57 7.19
C PRO A 200 2.83 21.52 8.16
N GLU A 201 4.14 21.26 8.08
CA GLU A 201 4.90 20.41 9.00
C GLU A 201 4.30 19.01 9.23
N LYS A 202 3.73 18.41 8.20
CA LYS A 202 3.02 17.12 8.26
C LYS A 202 3.76 16.04 9.08
N PRO A 203 5.09 15.80 8.91
CA PRO A 203 5.78 14.77 9.70
C PRO A 203 5.76 15.01 11.20
N LYS A 204 5.96 16.27 11.66
CA LYS A 204 5.96 16.60 13.09
C LYS A 204 4.57 16.46 13.71
N ARG A 205 3.54 16.95 13.00
CA ARG A 205 2.15 16.90 13.47
C ARG A 205 1.67 15.46 13.53
N TYR A 206 1.96 14.66 12.51
CA TYR A 206 1.63 13.23 12.51
C TYR A 206 2.34 12.49 13.64
N ALA A 207 3.64 12.73 13.83
CA ALA A 207 4.40 12.12 14.92
C ALA A 207 3.83 12.49 16.31
N ALA A 208 3.34 13.71 16.50
CA ALA A 208 2.70 14.11 17.76
C ALA A 208 1.42 13.31 18.04
N ILE A 209 0.58 13.12 17.02
CA ILE A 209 -0.65 12.32 17.12
C ILE A 209 -0.32 10.86 17.45
N LEU A 210 0.61 10.25 16.72
CA LEU A 210 0.98 8.84 16.90
C LEU A 210 1.58 8.59 18.29
N ARG A 211 2.46 9.49 18.77
CA ARG A 211 3.05 9.37 20.12
C ARG A 211 2.05 9.54 21.25
N ALA A 212 0.95 10.23 21.02
CA ALA A 212 -0.13 10.33 22.00
C ALA A 212 -1.08 9.12 21.93
N ALA A 213 -1.46 8.69 20.72
CA ALA A 213 -2.40 7.59 20.51
C ALA A 213 -1.83 6.23 20.92
N TYR A 214 -0.57 5.93 20.56
CA TYR A 214 0.04 4.62 20.82
C TYR A 214 -0.02 4.19 22.29
N PRO A 215 0.50 4.94 23.27
CA PRO A 215 0.45 4.53 24.67
C PRO A 215 -0.98 4.44 25.20
N ALA A 216 -1.90 5.31 24.77
CA ALA A 216 -3.29 5.26 25.17
C ALA A 216 -3.99 3.97 24.67
N ILE A 217 -3.78 3.60 23.41
CA ILE A 217 -4.27 2.35 22.83
C ILE A 217 -3.68 1.15 23.59
N LYS A 218 -2.36 1.13 23.83
CA LYS A 218 -1.68 0.01 24.49
C LYS A 218 -2.08 -0.14 25.95
N GLN A 219 -2.46 0.94 26.62
CA GLN A 219 -3.04 0.89 27.96
C GLN A 219 -4.46 0.29 27.96
N ALA A 220 -5.27 0.65 26.97
CA ALA A 220 -6.64 0.15 26.84
C ALA A 220 -6.70 -1.31 26.33
N ASN A 221 -5.84 -1.65 25.37
CA ASN A 221 -5.72 -3.01 24.81
C ASN A 221 -4.26 -3.29 24.41
N PRO A 222 -3.46 -3.95 25.26
CA PRO A 222 -2.07 -4.26 24.98
C PRO A 222 -1.85 -5.13 23.74
N GLN A 223 -2.84 -5.93 23.34
CA GLN A 223 -2.71 -6.91 22.27
C GLN A 223 -2.95 -6.33 20.88
N VAL A 224 -3.75 -5.27 20.74
CA VAL A 224 -4.08 -4.72 19.41
C VAL A 224 -2.86 -4.07 18.78
N PRO A 225 -2.47 -4.44 17.54
CA PRO A 225 -1.44 -3.73 16.81
C PRO A 225 -1.87 -2.29 16.47
N VAL A 226 -0.95 -1.35 16.59
CA VAL A 226 -1.09 0.03 16.13
C VAL A 226 -0.27 0.20 14.86
N LEU A 227 -0.91 0.66 13.79
CA LEU A 227 -0.25 0.90 12.51
C LEU A 227 0.01 2.40 12.34
N ALA A 228 1.25 2.74 11.96
CA ALA A 228 1.62 4.07 11.51
C ALA A 228 1.48 4.17 9.98
N GLY A 229 1.18 5.33 9.46
CA GLY A 229 1.02 5.58 8.02
C GLY A 229 -0.46 5.78 7.74
N SER A 230 -1.00 5.44 6.66
CA SER A 230 -0.58 4.68 5.49
C SER A 230 0.18 5.56 4.48
N LEU A 231 1.44 5.27 4.24
CA LEU A 231 2.26 6.11 3.39
C LEU A 231 2.10 5.74 1.91
N VAL A 232 2.05 6.75 1.03
CA VAL A 232 2.02 6.59 -0.44
C VAL A 232 3.37 6.78 -1.09
N GLY A 233 4.30 7.48 -0.42
CA GLY A 233 5.63 7.80 -0.94
C GLY A 233 6.62 6.66 -0.76
N SER A 234 6.98 5.98 -1.84
CA SER A 234 7.95 4.87 -1.83
C SER A 234 9.42 5.31 -1.79
N ASN A 235 9.72 6.61 -1.90
CA ASN A 235 11.10 7.12 -1.87
C ASN A 235 11.71 7.22 -0.46
N GLY A 236 10.94 6.93 0.58
CA GLY A 236 11.34 6.96 1.97
C GLY A 236 11.60 8.34 2.56
N LEU A 237 11.37 9.45 1.82
CA LEU A 237 11.64 10.81 2.32
C LEU A 237 10.77 11.16 3.52
N PHE A 238 9.47 10.92 3.41
CA PHE A 238 8.54 11.20 4.50
C PHE A 238 8.81 10.29 5.71
N LEU A 239 9.06 9.01 5.47
CA LEU A 239 9.39 8.06 6.54
C LEU A 239 10.65 8.46 7.31
N ARG A 240 11.71 8.92 6.62
CA ARG A 240 12.90 9.47 7.28
C ARG A 240 12.58 10.71 8.12
N ALA A 241 11.70 11.60 7.61
CA ALA A 241 11.25 12.75 8.37
C ALA A 241 10.43 12.37 9.61
N LEU A 242 9.65 11.29 9.52
CA LEU A 242 8.93 10.73 10.67
C LEU A 242 9.89 10.15 11.72
N TYR A 243 10.94 9.42 11.31
CA TYR A 243 11.97 8.96 12.25
C TYR A 243 12.67 10.14 12.94
N ALA A 244 13.02 11.18 12.18
CA ALA A 244 13.57 12.41 12.75
C ALA A 244 12.61 13.11 13.73
N ALA A 245 11.30 12.96 13.52
CA ALA A 245 10.27 13.46 14.45
C ALA A 245 9.98 12.51 15.63
N GLY A 246 10.68 11.37 15.74
CA GLY A 246 10.67 10.48 16.89
C GLY A 246 9.50 9.51 16.95
N ILE A 247 9.09 8.91 15.82
CA ILE A 247 8.00 7.91 15.80
C ILE A 247 8.45 6.50 16.20
N LYS A 248 9.76 6.20 16.17
CA LYS A 248 10.25 4.86 16.45
C LYS A 248 9.84 4.39 17.85
N GLY A 249 9.24 3.19 17.93
CA GLY A 249 8.72 2.65 19.19
C GLY A 249 7.28 3.05 19.52
N TYR A 250 6.61 3.85 18.66
CA TYR A 250 5.22 4.25 18.83
C TYR A 250 4.27 3.62 17.81
N TYR A 251 4.62 2.44 17.27
CA TYR A 251 3.76 1.62 16.41
C TYR A 251 4.25 0.17 16.38
N ASN A 252 3.39 -0.74 15.92
CA ASN A 252 3.67 -2.17 15.80
C ASN A 252 3.80 -2.62 14.34
N GLY A 253 3.39 -1.81 13.38
CA GLY A 253 3.52 -2.03 11.94
C GLY A 253 3.43 -0.73 11.18
N LEU A 254 4.07 -0.68 10.01
CA LEU A 254 4.00 0.46 9.11
C LEU A 254 3.05 0.15 7.96
N SER A 255 2.01 0.97 7.81
CA SER A 255 1.04 0.86 6.75
C SER A 255 1.46 1.65 5.51
N VAL A 256 1.21 1.08 4.31
CA VAL A 256 1.58 1.68 3.02
C VAL A 256 0.53 1.40 1.96
N HIS A 257 0.42 2.32 0.96
CA HIS A 257 -0.46 2.22 -0.20
C HIS A 257 0.36 2.30 -1.48
N PHE A 258 0.36 1.24 -2.29
CA PHE A 258 1.11 1.22 -3.54
C PHE A 258 0.27 0.61 -4.67
N TYR A 259 0.00 1.37 -5.73
CA TYR A 259 -0.89 0.97 -6.83
C TYR A 259 -0.19 0.53 -8.12
N THR A 260 1.13 0.74 -8.25
CA THR A 260 1.89 0.34 -9.43
C THR A 260 3.06 -0.52 -9.02
N LEU A 261 4.26 -0.11 -9.00
CA LEU A 261 5.45 -0.89 -8.63
C LEU A 261 5.42 -1.40 -7.16
N VAL A 262 4.38 -2.15 -6.81
CA VAL A 262 4.05 -2.55 -5.43
C VAL A 262 5.23 -3.23 -4.75
N LEU A 263 5.84 -4.23 -5.39
CA LEU A 263 6.94 -5.00 -4.80
C LEU A 263 8.20 -4.16 -4.65
N ALA A 264 8.55 -3.38 -5.69
CA ALA A 264 9.69 -2.48 -5.65
C ALA A 264 9.52 -1.39 -4.58
N SER A 265 8.30 -0.85 -4.43
CA SER A 265 7.97 0.16 -3.43
C SER A 265 8.05 -0.39 -2.01
N LEU A 266 7.50 -1.58 -1.77
CA LEU A 266 7.60 -2.27 -0.48
C LEU A 266 9.06 -2.49 -0.08
N ARG A 267 9.90 -2.96 -1.02
CA ARG A 267 11.33 -3.16 -0.77
C ARG A 267 12.02 -1.87 -0.39
N ALA A 268 11.77 -0.79 -1.13
CA ALA A 268 12.41 0.51 -0.87
C ALA A 268 12.04 1.09 0.50
N ILE A 269 10.80 0.91 0.94
CA ILE A 269 10.36 1.31 2.28
C ILE A 269 10.97 0.39 3.35
N HIS A 270 10.98 -0.91 3.14
CA HIS A 270 11.60 -1.84 4.08
C HIS A 270 13.11 -1.58 4.25
N GLU A 271 13.83 -1.31 3.17
CA GLU A 271 15.25 -0.89 3.24
C GLU A 271 15.41 0.42 4.01
N THR A 272 14.48 1.36 3.87
CA THR A 272 14.47 2.60 4.67
C THR A 272 14.22 2.32 6.15
N GLN A 273 13.32 1.40 6.50
CA GLN A 273 13.12 0.95 7.90
C GLN A 273 14.41 0.34 8.47
N LEU A 274 15.01 -0.62 7.77
CA LEU A 274 16.24 -1.30 8.20
C LEU A 274 17.39 -0.29 8.42
N ALA A 275 17.54 0.68 7.51
CA ALA A 275 18.55 1.74 7.63
C ALA A 275 18.34 2.63 8.87
N ASN A 276 17.13 2.67 9.43
CA ASN A 276 16.78 3.39 10.66
C ASN A 276 16.68 2.44 11.89
N GLY A 277 17.09 1.18 11.74
CA GLY A 277 17.05 0.17 12.80
C GLY A 277 15.63 -0.19 13.21
N ASP A 278 14.69 -0.18 12.27
CA ASP A 278 13.29 -0.56 12.46
C ASP A 278 13.01 -1.87 11.71
N ASN A 279 12.50 -2.87 12.44
CA ASN A 279 12.13 -4.18 11.92
C ASN A 279 10.62 -4.44 12.02
N THR A 280 9.80 -3.43 12.25
CA THR A 280 8.34 -3.60 12.29
C THR A 280 7.83 -4.04 10.91
N PRO A 281 6.82 -4.94 10.85
CA PRO A 281 6.31 -5.42 9.58
C PRO A 281 5.58 -4.33 8.80
N LEU A 282 5.59 -4.46 7.47
CA LEU A 282 4.76 -3.66 6.57
C LEU A 282 3.36 -4.26 6.46
N TRP A 283 2.38 -3.38 6.43
CA TRP A 283 0.99 -3.66 6.13
C TRP A 283 0.65 -2.94 4.81
N LEU A 284 0.51 -3.68 3.72
CA LEU A 284 0.03 -3.15 2.46
C LEU A 284 -1.49 -2.98 2.57
N SER A 285 -1.92 -1.88 3.22
CA SER A 285 -3.32 -1.66 3.58
C SER A 285 -4.18 -1.17 2.43
N GLU A 286 -3.54 -0.73 1.33
CA GLU A 286 -4.20 -0.55 0.03
C GLU A 286 -3.26 -0.88 -1.13
N PHE A 287 -3.78 -1.66 -2.07
CA PHE A 287 -3.24 -1.81 -3.40
C PHE A 287 -4.33 -2.29 -4.36
N GLY A 288 -4.16 -2.06 -5.66
CA GLY A 288 -5.17 -2.49 -6.61
C GLY A 288 -4.94 -2.01 -8.03
N TRP A 289 -5.79 -2.52 -8.92
CA TRP A 289 -5.89 -2.09 -10.31
C TRP A 289 -7.35 -1.83 -10.65
N SER A 290 -7.61 -0.76 -11.40
CA SER A 290 -8.94 -0.45 -11.90
C SER A 290 -9.22 -1.24 -13.18
N SER A 291 -10.35 -1.92 -13.27
CA SER A 291 -10.77 -2.66 -14.47
C SER A 291 -11.45 -1.76 -15.51
N CYS A 292 -10.98 -0.53 -15.65
CA CYS A 292 -11.57 0.52 -16.48
C CYS A 292 -11.28 0.40 -17.98
N TRP A 293 -10.34 -0.45 -18.41
CA TRP A 293 -10.03 -0.61 -19.83
C TRP A 293 -11.11 -1.41 -20.60
N PRO A 294 -11.53 -1.01 -21.80
CA PRO A 294 -11.05 0.11 -22.63
C PRO A 294 -11.80 1.43 -22.43
N LYS A 295 -12.62 1.57 -21.38
CA LYS A 295 -13.54 2.69 -21.16
C LYS A 295 -12.80 4.03 -21.01
N TYR A 296 -11.64 4.02 -20.32
CA TYR A 296 -10.80 5.21 -20.16
C TYR A 296 -9.50 5.05 -20.94
N LYS A 297 -9.27 5.97 -21.88
CA LYS A 297 -8.10 5.93 -22.78
C LYS A 297 -6.96 6.85 -22.35
N THR A 298 -7.08 7.57 -21.26
CA THR A 298 -6.08 8.55 -20.84
C THR A 298 -4.89 7.90 -20.14
N GLN A 299 -3.68 8.44 -20.38
CA GLN A 299 -2.43 7.95 -19.80
C GLN A 299 -2.32 8.13 -18.28
N GLN A 300 -3.23 8.87 -17.66
CA GLN A 300 -3.18 9.22 -16.24
C GLN A 300 -3.54 8.06 -15.30
N GLU A 301 -4.17 6.99 -15.80
CA GLU A 301 -4.48 5.84 -14.98
C GLU A 301 -3.57 4.65 -15.30
N GLN A 302 -2.34 4.67 -14.80
CA GLN A 302 -1.39 3.55 -14.92
C GLN A 302 -1.95 2.24 -14.37
N ALA A 303 -2.89 2.33 -13.42
CA ALA A 303 -3.59 1.20 -12.84
C ALA A 303 -4.81 0.72 -13.65
N CYS A 304 -5.13 1.33 -14.81
CA CYS A 304 -6.29 0.96 -15.64
C CYS A 304 -5.98 -0.22 -16.55
N VAL A 305 -6.61 -1.37 -16.27
CA VAL A 305 -6.39 -2.65 -16.95
C VAL A 305 -7.71 -3.30 -17.36
N THR A 306 -7.68 -4.44 -18.04
CA THR A 306 -8.89 -5.25 -18.28
C THR A 306 -9.31 -5.99 -17.00
N PRO A 307 -10.58 -6.45 -16.88
CA PRO A 307 -11.02 -7.25 -15.72
C PRO A 307 -10.21 -8.54 -15.50
N SER A 308 -9.78 -9.20 -16.57
CA SER A 308 -8.92 -10.39 -16.46
C SER A 308 -7.51 -10.06 -15.98
N MET A 309 -6.98 -8.92 -16.38
CA MET A 309 -5.67 -8.45 -15.90
C MET A 309 -5.73 -7.96 -14.46
N GLN A 310 -6.82 -7.32 -14.03
CA GLN A 310 -7.05 -7.02 -12.62
C GLN A 310 -6.94 -8.30 -11.78
N ALA A 311 -7.60 -9.38 -12.20
CA ALA A 311 -7.55 -10.66 -11.52
C ALA A 311 -6.13 -11.26 -11.46
N ALA A 312 -5.42 -11.24 -12.59
CA ALA A 312 -4.05 -11.73 -12.67
C ALA A 312 -3.08 -10.92 -11.80
N ASN A 313 -3.14 -9.59 -11.89
CA ASN A 313 -2.26 -8.70 -11.15
C ASN A 313 -2.42 -8.83 -9.63
N LEU A 314 -3.66 -8.88 -9.14
CA LEU A 314 -3.95 -9.12 -7.74
C LEU A 314 -3.39 -10.47 -7.27
N SER A 315 -3.65 -11.55 -8.02
CA SER A 315 -3.15 -12.88 -7.69
C SER A 315 -1.62 -12.95 -7.67
N ASP A 316 -0.96 -12.32 -8.65
CA ASP A 316 0.51 -12.32 -8.75
C ASP A 316 1.15 -11.57 -7.58
N THR A 317 0.56 -10.47 -7.13
CA THR A 317 1.04 -9.71 -5.97
C THR A 317 0.98 -10.57 -4.71
N PHE A 318 -0.16 -11.16 -4.38
CA PHE A 318 -0.30 -12.06 -3.23
C PHE A 318 0.69 -13.23 -3.28
N ARG A 319 0.81 -13.90 -4.43
CA ARG A 319 1.73 -15.04 -4.59
C ARG A 319 3.21 -14.63 -4.49
N SER A 320 3.53 -13.44 -4.94
CA SER A 320 4.90 -12.89 -4.85
C SER A 320 5.28 -12.59 -3.41
N LEU A 321 4.34 -12.13 -2.59
CA LEU A 321 4.56 -11.73 -1.20
C LEU A 321 4.31 -12.86 -0.18
N ALA A 322 3.69 -13.97 -0.59
CA ALA A 322 3.26 -15.05 0.31
C ALA A 322 4.35 -15.62 1.23
N ARG A 323 5.62 -15.47 0.86
CA ARG A 323 6.78 -15.92 1.65
C ARG A 323 7.68 -14.78 2.11
N THR A 324 7.14 -13.57 2.17
CA THR A 324 7.87 -12.36 2.59
C THR A 324 7.58 -12.07 4.07
N PRO A 325 8.47 -12.46 4.99
CA PRO A 325 8.14 -12.50 6.43
C PRO A 325 7.96 -11.12 7.08
N TRP A 326 8.40 -10.05 6.42
CA TRP A 326 8.23 -8.68 6.89
C TRP A 326 7.02 -7.98 6.27
N VAL A 327 6.15 -8.69 5.53
CA VAL A 327 4.82 -8.22 5.12
C VAL A 327 3.78 -8.97 5.95
N ALA A 328 3.00 -8.24 6.74
CA ALA A 328 2.02 -8.82 7.65
C ALA A 328 0.63 -8.95 7.04
N ALA A 329 0.25 -8.03 6.15
CA ALA A 329 -1.06 -8.03 5.50
C ALA A 329 -1.01 -7.44 4.10
N GLU A 330 -1.95 -7.88 3.26
CA GLU A 330 -2.19 -7.40 1.91
C GLU A 330 -3.70 -7.17 1.74
N VAL A 331 -4.11 -5.91 1.62
CA VAL A 331 -5.52 -5.51 1.61
C VAL A 331 -5.84 -4.82 0.28
N VAL A 332 -6.70 -5.46 -0.51
CA VAL A 332 -7.07 -4.96 -1.84
C VAL A 332 -7.99 -3.74 -1.73
N TYR A 333 -7.70 -2.71 -2.47
CA TYR A 333 -8.60 -1.61 -2.73
C TYR A 333 -9.32 -1.87 -4.05
N LYS A 334 -10.65 -2.21 -4.02
CA LYS A 334 -11.53 -2.41 -2.87
C LYS A 334 -12.54 -3.55 -3.12
N LEU A 335 -13.43 -3.84 -2.14
CA LEU A 335 -14.46 -4.86 -2.29
C LEU A 335 -15.43 -4.54 -3.44
N GLN A 336 -16.09 -3.38 -3.41
CA GLN A 336 -17.09 -2.98 -4.42
C GLN A 336 -16.70 -1.68 -5.10
N GLY A 337 -16.75 -1.66 -6.44
CA GLY A 337 -16.58 -0.47 -7.25
C GLY A 337 -17.77 0.49 -7.09
N ASN A 338 -17.60 1.70 -7.58
CA ASN A 338 -18.67 2.70 -7.68
C ASN A 338 -18.70 3.31 -9.09
N ALA A 339 -19.58 4.28 -9.32
CA ALA A 339 -19.73 4.93 -10.64
C ALA A 339 -18.48 5.73 -11.09
N ARG A 340 -17.61 6.11 -10.16
CA ARG A 340 -16.40 6.91 -10.43
C ARG A 340 -15.14 6.06 -10.52
N GLU A 341 -15.13 4.90 -9.85
CA GLU A 341 -13.95 4.05 -9.70
C GLU A 341 -14.28 2.58 -9.95
N ASP A 342 -13.45 1.90 -10.72
CA ASP A 342 -13.65 0.50 -11.09
C ASP A 342 -12.60 -0.45 -10.45
N PHE A 343 -12.05 -0.04 -9.31
CA PHE A 343 -11.10 -0.85 -8.52
C PHE A 343 -11.76 -2.06 -7.84
N GLY A 344 -13.06 -2.00 -7.57
CA GLY A 344 -13.77 -3.06 -6.88
C GLY A 344 -13.57 -4.44 -7.52
N VAL A 345 -13.52 -5.49 -6.69
CA VAL A 345 -13.60 -6.89 -7.13
C VAL A 345 -15.03 -7.31 -7.40
N LEU A 346 -15.98 -6.52 -6.90
CA LEU A 346 -17.37 -6.45 -7.35
C LEU A 346 -17.57 -5.21 -8.21
N SER A 347 -18.50 -5.26 -9.16
CA SER A 347 -18.95 -4.07 -9.89
C SER A 347 -19.75 -3.13 -8.97
N ALA A 348 -20.06 -1.92 -9.46
CA ALA A 348 -20.95 -1.00 -8.75
C ALA A 348 -22.34 -1.60 -8.44
N SER A 349 -22.82 -2.56 -9.26
CA SER A 349 -24.07 -3.27 -9.03
C SER A 349 -23.95 -4.51 -8.14
N GLY A 350 -22.77 -4.79 -7.56
CA GLY A 350 -22.50 -5.96 -6.72
C GLY A 350 -22.22 -7.26 -7.50
N ALA A 351 -22.13 -7.22 -8.84
CA ALA A 351 -21.77 -8.39 -9.63
C ALA A 351 -20.29 -8.76 -9.45
N ARG A 352 -20.00 -10.06 -9.28
CA ARG A 352 -18.63 -10.56 -9.13
C ARG A 352 -17.86 -10.41 -10.43
N LYS A 353 -16.67 -9.78 -10.35
CA LYS A 353 -15.70 -9.72 -11.45
C LYS A 353 -14.76 -10.95 -11.41
N PRO A 354 -13.97 -11.20 -12.47
CA PRO A 354 -12.94 -12.26 -12.44
C PRO A 354 -11.99 -12.15 -11.24
N ALA A 355 -11.69 -10.93 -10.78
CA ALA A 355 -10.87 -10.65 -9.61
C ALA A 355 -11.45 -11.25 -8.32
N PHE A 356 -12.77 -11.33 -8.15
CA PHE A 356 -13.39 -11.95 -6.99
C PHE A 356 -13.01 -13.43 -6.86
N THR A 357 -13.17 -14.19 -7.93
CA THR A 357 -12.82 -15.63 -7.95
C THR A 357 -11.31 -15.84 -7.76
N ALA A 358 -10.51 -15.01 -8.41
CA ALA A 358 -9.04 -15.08 -8.30
C ALA A 358 -8.57 -14.84 -6.86
N LEU A 359 -9.10 -13.81 -6.18
CA LEU A 359 -8.78 -13.52 -4.79
C LEU A 359 -9.25 -14.60 -3.83
N SER A 360 -10.49 -15.11 -3.99
CA SER A 360 -10.98 -16.23 -3.18
C SER A 360 -10.03 -17.43 -3.26
N SER A 361 -9.51 -17.74 -4.44
CA SER A 361 -8.52 -18.81 -4.64
C SER A 361 -7.20 -18.51 -3.95
N VAL A 362 -6.70 -17.28 -4.04
CA VAL A 362 -5.40 -16.89 -3.44
C VAL A 362 -5.51 -16.82 -1.91
N PHE A 363 -6.61 -16.34 -1.36
CA PHE A 363 -6.81 -16.28 0.09
C PHE A 363 -6.90 -17.68 0.74
N THR A 364 -7.36 -18.66 -0.01
CA THR A 364 -7.37 -20.07 0.46
C THR A 364 -6.07 -20.81 0.18
N SER A 365 -5.32 -20.41 -0.86
CA SER A 365 -4.07 -21.08 -1.28
C SER A 365 -3.02 -20.06 -1.73
N PRO A 366 -2.39 -19.32 -0.78
CA PRO A 366 -1.51 -18.20 -1.12
C PRO A 366 -0.15 -18.62 -1.68
N PHE A 367 0.34 -19.82 -1.38
CA PHE A 367 1.69 -20.25 -1.71
C PHE A 367 1.89 -20.73 -3.16
N GLY A 368 0.96 -20.43 -4.07
CA GLY A 368 1.15 -20.63 -5.50
C GLY A 368 2.26 -19.76 -6.10
N SER A 369 2.68 -20.06 -7.32
CA SER A 369 3.62 -19.21 -8.06
C SER A 369 2.88 -18.10 -8.81
N PRO A 370 3.44 -16.88 -8.92
CA PRO A 370 2.95 -15.88 -9.84
C PRO A 370 3.13 -16.35 -11.29
N HIS A 371 2.53 -15.64 -12.25
CA HIS A 371 2.71 -15.93 -13.66
C HIS A 371 4.20 -15.91 -14.04
N PRO A 372 4.65 -16.85 -14.88
CA PRO A 372 6.05 -16.93 -15.24
C PRO A 372 6.45 -15.75 -16.16
N VAL A 373 7.71 -15.36 -16.08
CA VAL A 373 8.31 -14.50 -17.10
C VAL A 373 8.45 -15.28 -18.40
N THR A 374 8.05 -14.67 -19.51
CA THR A 374 8.22 -15.24 -20.87
C THR A 374 9.22 -14.41 -21.67
N LEU A 375 9.91 -15.03 -22.62
CA LEU A 375 10.88 -14.37 -23.50
C LEU A 375 10.86 -15.01 -24.88
N SER A 376 10.74 -14.16 -25.90
CA SER A 376 10.92 -14.49 -27.31
C SER A 376 11.95 -13.55 -27.93
N LEU A 377 12.84 -14.07 -28.78
CA LEU A 377 13.81 -13.29 -29.53
C LEU A 377 13.48 -13.32 -31.02
N ARG A 378 13.43 -12.15 -31.65
CA ARG A 378 13.20 -12.03 -33.08
C ARG A 378 14.25 -11.15 -33.73
N ARG A 379 14.83 -11.63 -34.84
CA ARG A 379 15.71 -10.80 -35.71
C ARG A 379 14.85 -9.87 -36.56
N ASN A 380 15.30 -8.65 -36.73
CA ASN A 380 14.78 -7.71 -37.72
C ASN A 380 15.95 -7.03 -38.45
N ARG A 381 15.64 -6.12 -39.40
CA ARG A 381 16.66 -5.36 -40.15
C ARG A 381 17.56 -4.52 -39.22
N GLY A 382 17.08 -4.19 -38.05
CA GLY A 382 17.78 -3.36 -37.07
C GLY A 382 18.49 -4.11 -35.93
N GLY A 383 18.47 -5.46 -35.89
CA GLY A 383 19.10 -6.22 -34.81
C GLY A 383 18.19 -7.29 -34.21
N VAL A 384 18.18 -7.41 -32.87
CA VAL A 384 17.37 -8.37 -32.13
C VAL A 384 16.36 -7.64 -31.28
N ILE A 385 15.11 -8.07 -31.31
CA ILE A 385 14.05 -7.63 -30.39
C ILE A 385 13.79 -8.75 -29.39
N ALA A 386 13.88 -8.44 -28.10
CA ALA A 386 13.45 -9.27 -27.00
C ALA A 386 12.04 -8.84 -26.57
N SER A 387 11.08 -9.77 -26.56
CA SER A 387 9.69 -9.49 -26.20
C SER A 387 9.12 -10.61 -25.33
N GLY A 388 8.13 -10.29 -24.52
CA GLY A 388 7.46 -11.25 -23.63
C GLY A 388 6.51 -10.59 -22.65
N SER A 389 6.23 -11.31 -21.58
CA SER A 389 5.36 -10.88 -20.48
C SER A 389 5.93 -11.36 -19.13
N GLY A 390 5.37 -10.86 -18.06
CA GLY A 390 5.75 -11.28 -16.70
C GLY A 390 4.78 -10.79 -15.63
N PRO A 391 5.01 -11.16 -14.37
CA PRO A 391 4.21 -10.68 -13.25
C PRO A 391 4.48 -9.19 -13.00
N VAL A 392 3.43 -8.48 -12.58
CA VAL A 392 3.46 -7.04 -12.33
C VAL A 392 4.07 -6.72 -10.96
N GLY A 393 4.34 -5.44 -10.72
CA GLY A 393 4.65 -4.90 -9.40
C GLY A 393 6.12 -4.65 -9.12
N ASP A 394 7.04 -5.06 -10.01
CA ASP A 394 8.49 -4.85 -9.84
C ASP A 394 9.13 -4.37 -11.15
N TYR A 395 10.39 -3.95 -11.04
CA TYR A 395 11.23 -3.80 -12.22
C TYR A 395 11.56 -5.15 -12.83
N MET A 396 11.63 -5.16 -14.15
CA MET A 396 12.18 -6.29 -14.90
C MET A 396 13.64 -5.99 -15.25
N GLU A 397 14.48 -7.01 -15.23
CA GLU A 397 15.86 -6.89 -15.70
C GLU A 397 16.10 -7.80 -16.88
N LEU A 398 16.67 -7.22 -17.94
CA LEU A 398 17.15 -7.92 -19.13
C LEU A 398 18.67 -7.92 -19.15
N GLU A 399 19.25 -9.09 -19.35
CA GLU A 399 20.68 -9.24 -19.56
C GLU A 399 20.96 -9.99 -20.86
N ALA A 400 21.91 -9.49 -21.64
CA ALA A 400 22.33 -10.10 -22.90
C ALA A 400 23.83 -10.49 -22.86
N PHE A 401 24.14 -11.72 -23.25
CA PHE A 401 25.46 -12.32 -23.17
C PHE A 401 25.97 -12.78 -24.54
N ARG A 402 27.28 -12.67 -24.75
CA ARG A 402 28.01 -13.44 -25.76
C ARG A 402 28.93 -14.45 -25.06
N GLY A 403 28.67 -15.74 -25.31
CA GLY A 403 29.24 -16.79 -24.47
C GLY A 403 28.85 -16.58 -23.01
N THR A 404 29.84 -16.50 -22.11
CA THR A 404 29.62 -16.22 -20.69
C THR A 404 29.68 -14.73 -20.33
N ARG A 405 30.14 -13.86 -21.25
CA ARG A 405 30.36 -12.44 -20.97
C ARG A 405 29.08 -11.63 -21.10
N LEU A 406 28.69 -10.94 -20.03
CA LEU A 406 27.62 -9.94 -20.04
C LEU A 406 28.04 -8.78 -20.97
N ARG A 407 27.15 -8.39 -21.87
CA ARG A 407 27.38 -7.33 -22.87
C ARG A 407 26.36 -6.17 -22.76
N TYR A 408 25.19 -6.47 -22.23
CA TYR A 408 24.14 -5.47 -22.10
C TYR A 408 23.23 -5.82 -20.92
N ARG A 409 22.79 -4.79 -20.21
CA ARG A 409 21.82 -4.87 -19.13
C ARG A 409 20.84 -3.71 -19.23
N ALA A 410 19.57 -3.97 -18.99
CA ALA A 410 18.52 -2.94 -18.94
C ALA A 410 17.54 -3.25 -17.83
N LEU A 411 17.18 -2.22 -17.06
CA LEU A 411 16.02 -2.23 -16.17
C LEU A 411 14.85 -1.56 -16.89
N PHE A 412 13.66 -2.12 -16.75
CA PHE A 412 12.45 -1.61 -17.37
C PHE A 412 11.21 -2.02 -16.55
N VAL A 413 10.07 -1.42 -16.87
CA VAL A 413 8.76 -1.81 -16.35
C VAL A 413 7.92 -2.42 -17.48
N LEU A 414 7.00 -3.30 -17.12
CA LEU A 414 6.02 -3.85 -18.06
C LEU A 414 5.03 -2.76 -18.47
N ASP A 415 4.49 -2.90 -19.68
CA ASP A 415 3.35 -2.09 -20.10
C ASP A 415 2.09 -2.44 -19.29
N ARG A 416 1.00 -1.67 -19.47
CA ARG A 416 -0.29 -1.92 -18.80
C ARG A 416 -0.88 -3.31 -19.09
N PHE A 417 -0.38 -4.03 -20.09
CA PHE A 417 -0.78 -5.38 -20.45
C PHE A 417 0.23 -6.44 -20.02
N ASN A 418 1.07 -6.10 -19.03
CA ASN A 418 2.12 -6.96 -18.48
C ASN A 418 3.11 -7.49 -19.53
N ARG A 419 3.37 -6.72 -20.59
CA ARG A 419 4.23 -7.09 -21.70
C ARG A 419 5.42 -6.15 -21.82
N TYR A 420 6.43 -6.60 -22.53
CA TYR A 420 7.59 -5.81 -22.90
C TYR A 420 8.03 -6.11 -24.33
N SER A 421 8.70 -5.12 -24.95
CA SER A 421 9.37 -5.27 -26.24
C SER A 421 10.58 -4.33 -26.27
N ILE A 422 11.79 -4.90 -26.24
CA ILE A 422 13.05 -4.17 -26.11
C ILE A 422 13.92 -4.47 -27.33
N ALA A 423 14.30 -3.41 -28.07
CA ALA A 423 15.31 -3.51 -29.11
C ALA A 423 16.69 -3.56 -28.46
N LEU A 424 17.43 -4.64 -28.71
CA LEU A 424 18.79 -4.78 -28.22
C LEU A 424 19.77 -3.96 -29.08
N PRO A 425 20.84 -3.37 -28.51
CA PRO A 425 21.81 -2.59 -29.24
C PRO A 425 22.43 -3.35 -30.41
N HIS A 426 22.54 -2.73 -31.58
CA HIS A 426 23.10 -3.32 -32.80
C HIS A 426 24.50 -3.89 -32.61
N VAL A 427 25.30 -3.26 -31.77
CA VAL A 427 26.67 -3.69 -31.47
C VAL A 427 26.74 -5.12 -30.88
N LEU A 428 25.61 -5.63 -30.36
CA LEU A 428 25.53 -7.01 -29.89
C LEU A 428 25.50 -8.05 -31.02
N GLY A 429 25.20 -7.63 -32.25
CA GLY A 429 25.02 -8.51 -33.41
C GLY A 429 23.80 -9.43 -33.25
N THR A 430 23.56 -10.27 -34.22
CA THR A 430 22.35 -11.09 -34.32
C THR A 430 22.57 -12.60 -34.18
N ARG A 431 23.79 -13.06 -33.93
CA ARG A 431 24.13 -14.51 -33.80
C ARG A 431 24.85 -14.77 -32.49
N GLY A 432 24.61 -15.93 -31.91
CA GLY A 432 25.28 -16.38 -30.70
C GLY A 432 24.98 -15.49 -29.46
N LEU A 433 23.83 -14.83 -29.48
CA LEU A 433 23.35 -13.99 -28.38
C LEU A 433 22.44 -14.81 -27.46
N ARG A 434 22.76 -14.86 -26.18
CA ARG A 434 21.91 -15.44 -25.13
C ARG A 434 21.32 -14.28 -24.31
N VAL A 435 20.02 -14.30 -24.14
CA VAL A 435 19.28 -13.29 -23.37
C VAL A 435 18.56 -13.97 -22.23
N ARG A 436 18.51 -13.33 -21.07
CA ARG A 436 17.65 -13.68 -19.96
C ARG A 436 16.89 -12.46 -19.48
N VAL A 437 15.65 -12.70 -19.01
CA VAL A 437 14.78 -11.67 -18.43
C VAL A 437 14.18 -12.23 -17.15
N TYR A 438 14.14 -11.44 -16.10
CA TYR A 438 13.60 -11.83 -14.82
C TYR A 438 13.00 -10.62 -14.08
N GLN A 439 12.09 -10.91 -13.16
CA GLN A 439 11.57 -9.92 -12.23
C GLN A 439 12.65 -9.66 -11.17
N TYR A 440 13.00 -8.39 -10.97
CA TYR A 440 14.11 -7.99 -10.11
C TYR A 440 13.94 -8.48 -8.66
N TRP A 441 12.71 -8.42 -8.13
CA TRP A 441 12.37 -8.96 -6.81
C TRP A 441 12.62 -10.48 -6.69
N ALA A 442 12.17 -11.25 -7.68
CA ALA A 442 12.28 -12.70 -7.67
C ALA A 442 13.72 -13.21 -7.97
N GLY A 443 14.58 -12.34 -8.50
CA GLY A 443 15.96 -12.67 -8.84
C GLY A 443 16.10 -13.68 -9.98
N LEU A 444 17.32 -14.16 -10.20
CA LEU A 444 17.70 -15.02 -11.34
C LEU A 444 17.04 -16.40 -11.35
N GLY A 445 16.59 -16.91 -10.19
CA GLY A 445 16.02 -18.26 -10.09
C GLY A 445 14.72 -18.48 -10.88
N LYS A 446 14.07 -17.38 -11.33
CA LYS A 446 12.84 -17.40 -12.14
C LYS A 446 13.03 -16.72 -13.50
N ALA A 447 14.25 -16.70 -14.03
CA ALA A 447 14.56 -16.06 -15.30
C ALA A 447 14.04 -16.87 -16.50
N ALA A 448 13.39 -16.18 -17.46
CA ALA A 448 13.22 -16.71 -18.80
C ALA A 448 14.50 -16.55 -19.59
N GLN A 449 14.89 -17.56 -20.37
CA GLN A 449 16.12 -17.53 -21.20
C GLN A 449 15.82 -17.94 -22.62
N ALA A 450 16.47 -17.27 -23.56
CA ALA A 450 16.42 -17.63 -24.97
C ALA A 450 17.77 -17.33 -25.65
N SER A 451 18.04 -18.00 -26.74
CA SER A 451 19.24 -17.78 -27.56
C SER A 451 18.85 -17.59 -29.03
N ILE A 452 19.63 -16.83 -29.78
CA ILE A 452 19.38 -16.53 -31.20
C ILE A 452 20.67 -16.54 -32.01
#